data_c8b3c3e2d3eb5079da8d7750c80d6944
#
_entry.id   c8b3c3e2d3eb5079da8d7750c80d6944
#
_cell.length_a   1.000
_cell.length_b   1.000
_cell.length_c   1.000
_cell.angle_alpha   90.00
_cell.angle_beta   90.00
_cell.angle_gamma   90.00
#
_symmetry.space_group_name_H-M   'P 1'
#
loop_
_entity.id
_entity.type
_entity.pdbx_description
1 polymer ?
#
loop_
_entity_poly.entity_id
_entity_poly.type
_entity_poly.pdbx_seq_one_letter_code
_entity_poly.pdbx_strand_id
1 'polypeptide(L)'
;NHFVLAFAGDALAGVLETVAEEDHLWVETVAVRSDLQGQGLGQILMAKAEDEARAKGLGAVRLLTNAALTSNLAFYRANGYATDKTEPFRGGFVVWFSKQV
;
A
#
# COMPACT_ATOMS: atom_id res chain seq x y z
N ASN A 1 -6.92 2.47 -13.67
CA ASN A 1 -6.11 2.52 -12.45
C ASN A 1 -5.13 3.69 -12.53
N HIS A 2 -4.78 4.24 -11.39
CA HIS A 2 -3.85 5.36 -11.30
C HIS A 2 -2.49 4.85 -10.85
N PHE A 3 -1.42 5.33 -11.51
CA PHE A 3 -0.06 4.90 -11.23
C PHE A 3 0.80 6.09 -10.80
N VAL A 4 1.63 5.87 -9.78
CA VAL A 4 2.71 6.78 -9.39
C VAL A 4 4.01 6.00 -9.54
N LEU A 5 4.93 6.54 -10.34
CA LEU A 5 6.23 5.92 -10.58
C LEU A 5 7.31 6.76 -9.91
N ALA A 6 8.18 6.11 -9.18
CA ALA A 6 9.33 6.75 -8.55
C ALA A 6 10.60 6.31 -9.24
N PHE A 7 11.52 7.25 -9.48
CA PHE A 7 12.77 6.98 -10.18
C PHE A 7 13.96 7.34 -9.32
N ALA A 8 15.03 6.55 -9.45
CA ALA A 8 16.36 6.88 -8.96
C ALA A 8 17.22 7.11 -10.19
N GLY A 9 17.48 8.39 -10.51
CA GLY A 9 18.06 8.73 -11.82
C GLY A 9 17.11 8.31 -12.95
N ASP A 10 17.59 7.51 -13.89
CA ASP A 10 16.80 7.00 -15.01
C ASP A 10 16.14 5.64 -14.73
N ALA A 11 16.42 5.04 -13.58
CA ALA A 11 15.95 3.71 -13.26
C ALA A 11 14.68 3.76 -12.39
N LEU A 12 13.71 2.88 -12.67
CA LEU A 12 12.50 2.76 -11.87
C LEU A 12 12.87 2.24 -10.48
N ALA A 13 12.50 3.00 -9.45
CA ALA A 13 12.79 2.67 -8.06
C ALA A 13 11.57 2.12 -7.32
N GLY A 14 10.37 2.53 -7.70
CA GLY A 14 9.15 2.08 -7.05
C GLY A 14 7.91 2.39 -7.86
N VAL A 15 6.81 1.74 -7.50
CA VAL A 15 5.52 1.92 -8.15
C VAL A 15 4.40 1.85 -7.13
N LEU A 16 3.40 2.69 -7.32
CA LEU A 16 2.13 2.64 -6.61
C LEU A 16 1.03 2.55 -7.66
N GLU A 17 0.15 1.59 -7.53
CA GLU A 17 -1.03 1.46 -8.36
C GLU A 17 -2.26 1.51 -7.48
N THR A 18 -3.21 2.40 -7.80
CA THR A 18 -4.41 2.58 -7.00
C THR A 18 -5.66 2.50 -7.87
N VAL A 19 -6.76 2.13 -7.24
CA VAL A 19 -8.09 2.09 -7.84
C VAL A 19 -9.05 2.83 -6.92
N ALA A 20 -9.70 3.88 -7.42
CA ALA A 20 -10.71 4.59 -6.66
C ALA A 20 -12.00 3.77 -6.65
N GLU A 21 -12.42 3.35 -5.48
CA GLU A 21 -13.68 2.67 -5.25
C GLU A 21 -14.73 3.66 -4.73
N GLU A 22 -15.92 3.17 -4.42
CA GLU A 22 -17.03 4.04 -4.02
C GLU A 22 -16.72 4.83 -2.74
N ASP A 23 -16.13 4.19 -1.73
CA ASP A 23 -15.93 4.79 -0.41
C ASP A 23 -14.47 4.74 0.09
N HIS A 24 -13.55 4.19 -0.73
CA HIS A 24 -12.15 4.06 -0.33
C HIS A 24 -11.24 4.04 -1.56
N LEU A 25 -9.97 4.29 -1.33
CA LEU A 25 -8.93 4.07 -2.33
C LEU A 25 -8.31 2.69 -2.10
N TRP A 26 -8.36 1.84 -3.11
CA TRP A 26 -7.75 0.52 -3.07
C TRP A 26 -6.32 0.61 -3.59
N VAL A 27 -5.36 0.10 -2.81
CA VAL A 27 -3.97 -0.03 -3.26
C VAL A 27 -3.82 -1.42 -3.89
N GLU A 28 -3.72 -1.45 -5.21
CA GLU A 28 -3.56 -2.68 -5.96
C GLU A 28 -2.12 -3.17 -5.91
N THR A 29 -1.17 -2.25 -6.06
CA THR A 29 0.25 -2.55 -6.07
C THR A 29 1.02 -1.45 -5.38
N VAL A 30 1.91 -1.82 -4.48
CA VAL A 30 2.98 -0.95 -3.99
C VAL A 30 4.25 -1.79 -3.94
N ALA A 31 5.28 -1.34 -4.64
CA ALA A 31 6.53 -2.07 -4.73
C ALA A 31 7.71 -1.11 -4.75
N VAL A 32 8.78 -1.49 -4.08
CA VAL A 32 10.05 -0.77 -4.06
C VAL A 32 11.14 -1.74 -4.50
N ARG A 33 12.01 -1.28 -5.40
CA ARG A 33 13.15 -2.08 -5.86
C ARG A 33 13.96 -2.57 -4.65
N SER A 34 14.38 -3.85 -4.68
CA SER A 34 14.93 -4.51 -3.51
C SER A 34 16.17 -3.83 -2.92
N ASP A 35 17.03 -3.24 -3.79
CA ASP A 35 18.23 -2.53 -3.35
C ASP A 35 17.95 -1.14 -2.75
N LEU A 36 16.71 -0.66 -2.85
CA LEU A 36 16.29 0.65 -2.31
C LEU A 36 15.31 0.52 -1.14
N GLN A 37 15.01 -0.68 -0.71
CA GLN A 37 14.16 -0.90 0.46
C GLN A 37 14.86 -0.41 1.73
N GLY A 38 14.05 0.01 2.73
CA GLY A 38 14.59 0.52 3.99
C GLY A 38 15.03 1.98 3.96
N GLN A 39 14.79 2.69 2.84
CA GLN A 39 15.15 4.11 2.68
C GLN A 39 13.94 5.05 2.71
N GLY A 40 12.78 4.56 3.11
CA GLY A 40 11.58 5.38 3.25
C GLY A 40 10.75 5.56 1.98
N LEU A 41 11.12 4.95 0.85
CA LEU A 41 10.38 5.12 -0.40
C LEU A 41 8.98 4.53 -0.32
N GLY A 42 8.82 3.36 0.30
CA GLY A 42 7.51 2.75 0.51
C GLY A 42 6.58 3.64 1.32
N GLN A 43 7.11 4.28 2.34
CA GLN A 43 6.37 5.23 3.18
C GLN A 43 5.93 6.45 2.35
N ILE A 44 6.78 6.96 1.47
CA ILE A 44 6.46 8.06 0.56
C ILE A 44 5.34 7.66 -0.39
N LEU A 45 5.42 6.47 -0.97
CA LEU A 45 4.38 5.98 -1.89
C LEU A 45 3.03 5.81 -1.18
N MET A 46 3.02 5.29 0.04
CA MET A 46 1.78 5.17 0.81
C MET A 46 1.22 6.54 1.19
N ALA A 47 2.07 7.52 1.50
CA ALA A 47 1.63 8.90 1.73
C ALA A 47 0.97 9.49 0.49
N LYS A 48 1.47 9.17 -0.71
CA LYS A 48 0.84 9.57 -1.97
C LYS A 48 -0.55 8.95 -2.15
N ALA A 49 -0.72 7.68 -1.77
CA ALA A 49 -2.03 7.03 -1.80
C ALA A 49 -3.01 7.74 -0.86
N GLU A 50 -2.56 8.09 0.33
CA GLU A 50 -3.41 8.80 1.32
C GLU A 50 -3.78 10.19 0.83
N ASP A 51 -2.86 10.91 0.21
CA ASP A 51 -3.14 12.21 -0.40
C ASP A 51 -4.15 12.09 -1.55
N GLU A 52 -4.02 11.05 -2.37
CA GLU A 52 -4.97 10.79 -3.46
C GLU A 52 -6.38 10.53 -2.90
N ALA A 53 -6.49 9.73 -1.86
CA ALA A 53 -7.78 9.45 -1.22
C ALA A 53 -8.43 10.73 -0.71
N ARG A 54 -7.66 11.58 -0.01
CA ARG A 54 -8.17 12.86 0.50
C ARG A 54 -8.62 13.77 -0.62
N ALA A 55 -7.83 13.87 -1.70
CA ALA A 55 -8.15 14.72 -2.84
C ALA A 55 -9.43 14.29 -3.54
N LYS A 56 -9.76 13.00 -3.50
CA LYS A 56 -10.96 12.43 -4.12
C LYS A 56 -12.15 12.33 -3.15
N GLY A 57 -11.99 12.80 -1.91
CA GLY A 57 -13.04 12.72 -0.90
C GLY A 57 -13.32 11.31 -0.39
N LEU A 58 -12.36 10.39 -0.53
CA LEU A 58 -12.47 9.03 -0.06
C LEU A 58 -11.97 8.93 1.37
N GLY A 59 -12.74 8.27 2.24
CA GLY A 59 -12.49 8.29 3.68
C GLY A 59 -11.45 7.30 4.17
N ALA A 60 -10.94 6.41 3.30
CA ALA A 60 -10.01 5.38 3.72
C ALA A 60 -9.12 4.92 2.56
N VAL A 61 -7.96 4.37 2.92
CA VAL A 61 -7.09 3.60 2.03
C VAL A 61 -7.14 2.15 2.50
N ARG A 62 -7.33 1.21 1.58
CA ARG A 62 -7.41 -0.22 1.88
C ARG A 62 -6.47 -1.02 1.00
N LEU A 63 -5.96 -2.12 1.55
CA LEU A 63 -5.09 -3.04 0.82
C LEU A 63 -5.16 -4.44 1.45
N LEU A 64 -4.58 -5.42 0.76
CA LEU A 64 -4.33 -6.73 1.36
C LEU A 64 -2.89 -7.16 1.07
N THR A 65 -2.36 -8.02 1.94
CA THR A 65 -1.04 -8.60 1.74
C THR A 65 -1.01 -10.02 2.31
N ASN A 66 -0.06 -10.81 1.82
CA ASN A 66 0.12 -12.18 2.31
C ASN A 66 0.61 -12.17 3.75
N ALA A 67 -0.03 -12.96 4.61
CA ALA A 67 0.31 -13.04 6.04
C ALA A 67 1.72 -13.57 6.30
N ALA A 68 2.31 -14.30 5.35
CA ALA A 68 3.69 -14.79 5.48
C ALA A 68 4.73 -13.68 5.33
N LEU A 69 4.35 -12.54 4.74
CA LEU A 69 5.25 -11.40 4.55
C LEU A 69 5.26 -10.52 5.82
N THR A 70 5.90 -11.00 6.86
CA THR A 70 5.86 -10.37 8.19
C THR A 70 6.43 -8.95 8.20
N SER A 71 7.42 -8.66 7.35
CA SER A 71 7.95 -7.30 7.22
C SER A 71 6.91 -6.33 6.64
N ASN A 72 6.07 -6.81 5.71
CA ASN A 72 4.98 -6.00 5.16
C ASN A 72 3.93 -5.70 6.24
N LEU A 73 3.57 -6.70 7.04
CA LEU A 73 2.62 -6.51 8.14
C LEU A 73 3.11 -5.44 9.11
N ALA A 74 4.38 -5.53 9.51
CA ALA A 74 5.00 -4.56 10.41
C ALA A 74 5.04 -3.16 9.78
N PHE A 75 5.36 -3.08 8.48
CA PHE A 75 5.40 -1.82 7.75
C PHE A 75 4.04 -1.13 7.75
N TYR A 76 2.97 -1.84 7.38
CA TYR A 76 1.63 -1.24 7.34
C TYR A 76 1.15 -0.81 8.73
N ARG A 77 1.37 -1.63 9.75
CA ARG A 77 1.01 -1.27 11.12
C ARG A 77 1.77 -0.04 11.60
N ALA A 78 3.06 0.04 11.30
CA ALA A 78 3.89 1.21 11.67
C ALA A 78 3.41 2.49 10.97
N ASN A 79 2.76 2.37 9.81
CA ASN A 79 2.23 3.50 9.06
C ASN A 79 0.75 3.79 9.37
N GLY A 80 0.22 3.20 10.44
CA GLY A 80 -1.11 3.53 10.94
C GLY A 80 -2.24 2.68 10.36
N TYR A 81 -1.93 1.60 9.64
CA TYR A 81 -2.95 0.69 9.11
C TYR A 81 -3.36 -0.32 10.16
N ALA A 82 -4.66 -0.55 10.28
CA ALA A 82 -5.24 -1.52 11.19
C ALA A 82 -5.69 -2.76 10.40
N THR A 83 -5.58 -3.92 11.02
CA THR A 83 -6.06 -5.17 10.45
C THR A 83 -7.58 -5.20 10.51
N ASP A 84 -8.25 -5.36 9.36
CA ASP A 84 -9.69 -5.51 9.29
C ASP A 84 -10.11 -6.98 9.42
N LYS A 85 -9.41 -7.86 8.72
CA LYS A 85 -9.67 -9.29 8.77
C LYS A 85 -8.48 -10.07 8.22
N THR A 86 -8.47 -11.37 8.53
CA THR A 86 -7.53 -12.34 7.98
C THR A 86 -8.35 -13.46 7.34
N GLU A 87 -8.01 -13.86 6.12
CA GLU A 87 -8.75 -14.87 5.37
C GLU A 87 -7.81 -15.93 4.82
N PRO A 88 -8.26 -17.20 4.73
CA PRO A 88 -7.52 -18.23 4.00
C PRO A 88 -7.43 -17.89 2.52
N PHE A 89 -6.27 -18.14 1.93
CA PHE A 89 -6.05 -17.92 0.52
C PHE A 89 -4.91 -18.81 0.01
N ARG A 90 -5.22 -19.72 -0.92
CA ARG A 90 -4.24 -20.58 -1.61
C ARG A 90 -3.25 -21.29 -0.67
N GLY A 91 -3.77 -21.95 0.37
CA GLY A 91 -2.95 -22.69 1.32
C GLY A 91 -2.26 -21.86 2.39
N GLY A 92 -2.47 -20.55 2.38
CA GLY A 92 -1.99 -19.63 3.40
C GLY A 92 -3.09 -18.67 3.82
N PHE A 93 -2.70 -17.46 4.19
CA PHE A 93 -3.64 -16.42 4.63
C PHE A 93 -3.27 -15.08 4.01
N VAL A 94 -4.29 -14.23 3.80
CA VAL A 94 -4.11 -12.81 3.48
C VAL A 94 -4.66 -11.97 4.62
N VAL A 95 -4.06 -10.82 4.84
CA VAL A 95 -4.46 -9.83 5.84
C VAL A 95 -4.96 -8.59 5.13
N TRP A 96 -6.17 -8.15 5.49
CA TRP A 96 -6.78 -6.93 4.97
C TRP A 96 -6.49 -5.79 5.93
N PHE A 97 -6.00 -4.69 5.40
CA PHE A 97 -5.66 -3.48 6.15
C PHE A 97 -6.44 -2.28 5.67
N SER A 98 -6.71 -1.36 6.58
CA SER A 98 -7.25 -0.05 6.22
C SER A 98 -6.70 1.04 7.13
N LYS A 99 -6.75 2.27 6.60
CA LYS A 99 -6.42 3.48 7.35
C LYS A 99 -7.42 4.56 7.00
N GLN A 100 -8.00 5.18 8.02
CA GLN A 100 -8.87 6.33 7.84
C GLN A 100 -8.02 7.55 7.48
N VAL A 101 -8.45 8.31 6.51
CA VAL A 101 -7.69 9.48 6.04
C VAL A 101 -8.55 10.73 5.89
#